data_4e854f4d60543ab5ba27e134d82bb85e
#
_entry.id   4e854f4d60543ab5ba27e134d82bb85e
#
_cell.length_a   1.000
_cell.length_b   1.000
_cell.length_c   1.000
_cell.angle_alpha   90.00
_cell.angle_beta   90.00
_cell.angle_gamma   90.00
#
_symmetry.space_group_name_H-M   'P 1'
#
loop_
_entity.id
_entity.type
_entity.pdbx_description
1 polymer ?
#
loop_
_entity_poly.entity_id
_entity_poly.type
_entity_poly.pdbx_seq_one_letter_code
_entity_poly.pdbx_strand_id
1 'polypeptide(L)' 'MKKILIHPTYKNQIAKELNVTKQTVDMSLKYVFDSDKAKKIRKRAKELLEQEAKKII' A
#
# COMPACT_ATOMS: atom_id res chain seq x y z
N MET A 1 -7.66 5.85 14.68
CA MET A 1 -7.49 6.00 13.21
C MET A 1 -6.86 4.76 12.63
N LYS A 2 -7.45 4.25 11.55
CA LYS A 2 -6.89 3.09 10.87
C LYS A 2 -5.93 3.56 9.77
N LYS A 3 -4.77 2.98 9.73
CA LYS A 3 -3.83 3.20 8.64
C LYS A 3 -3.00 1.93 8.46
N ILE A 4 -2.58 1.70 7.24
CA ILE A 4 -1.76 0.55 6.90
C ILE A 4 -0.30 1.00 6.90
N LEU A 5 0.50 0.41 7.77
CA LEU A 5 1.93 0.73 7.87
C LEU A 5 2.72 -0.28 7.06
N ILE A 6 3.43 0.19 6.05
CA ILE A 6 4.32 -0.65 5.26
C ILE A 6 5.65 0.06 5.07
N HIS A 7 6.66 -0.72 4.74
CA HIS A 7 7.98 -0.19 4.48
C HIS A 7 7.96 0.74 3.25
N PRO A 8 8.71 1.86 3.26
CA PRO A 8 8.73 2.78 2.11
C PRO A 8 9.07 2.12 0.78
N THR A 9 9.88 1.05 0.80
CA THR A 9 10.20 0.29 -0.41
C THR A 9 8.94 -0.26 -1.08
N TYR A 10 8.01 -0.78 -0.28
CA TYR A 10 6.74 -1.30 -0.80
C TYR A 10 5.85 -0.18 -1.33
N LYS A 11 5.89 0.99 -0.71
CA LYS A 11 5.14 2.14 -1.23
C LYS A 11 5.63 2.51 -2.62
N ASN A 12 6.95 2.51 -2.82
CA ASN A 12 7.55 2.78 -4.13
C ASN A 12 7.13 1.72 -5.15
N GLN A 13 7.15 0.46 -4.74
CA GLN A 13 6.77 -0.64 -5.61
C GLN A 13 5.32 -0.52 -6.05
N ILE A 14 4.42 -0.23 -5.13
CA ILE A 14 3.00 -0.06 -5.43
C ILE A 14 2.79 1.13 -6.37
N ALA A 15 3.50 2.23 -6.12
CA ALA A 15 3.40 3.41 -6.96
C ALA A 15 3.78 3.10 -8.41
N LYS A 16 4.83 2.31 -8.63
CA LYS A 16 5.25 1.90 -9.96
C LYS A 16 4.26 0.93 -10.60
N GLU A 17 3.81 -0.06 -9.83
CA GLU A 17 2.88 -1.08 -10.34
C GLU A 17 1.56 -0.48 -10.79
N LEU A 18 1.05 0.46 -10.05
CA LEU A 18 -0.25 1.07 -10.31
C LEU A 18 -0.14 2.40 -11.04
N ASN A 19 1.07 2.81 -11.38
CA ASN A 19 1.34 4.06 -12.09
C ASN A 19 0.73 5.27 -11.39
N VAL A 20 0.99 5.37 -10.09
CA VAL A 20 0.53 6.48 -9.24
C VAL A 20 1.73 7.07 -8.50
N THR A 21 1.53 8.22 -7.85
CA THR A 21 2.60 8.85 -7.07
C THR A 21 2.70 8.22 -5.69
N LYS A 22 3.86 8.37 -5.05
CA LYS A 22 4.05 7.91 -3.67
C LYS A 22 3.05 8.58 -2.74
N GLN A 23 2.77 9.86 -2.97
CA GLN A 23 1.80 10.58 -2.15
C GLN A 23 0.42 9.95 -2.23
N THR A 24 0.01 9.55 -3.44
CA THR A 24 -1.27 8.86 -3.64
C THR A 24 -1.30 7.55 -2.86
N VAL A 25 -0.21 6.79 -2.90
CA VAL A 25 -0.13 5.53 -2.15
C VAL A 25 -0.24 5.80 -0.65
N ASP A 26 0.53 6.75 -0.15
CA ASP A 26 0.55 7.08 1.28
C ASP A 26 -0.83 7.52 1.76
N MET A 27 -1.49 8.40 1.03
CA MET A 27 -2.81 8.89 1.40
C MET A 27 -3.86 7.79 1.33
N SER A 28 -3.74 6.87 0.37
CA SER A 28 -4.63 5.73 0.27
C SER A 28 -4.47 4.80 1.49
N LEU A 29 -3.24 4.59 1.93
CA LEU A 29 -2.97 3.75 3.10
C LEU A 29 -3.46 4.38 4.40
N LYS A 30 -3.57 5.70 4.43
CA LYS A 30 -4.10 6.42 5.58
C LYS A 30 -5.61 6.60 5.52
N TYR A 31 -6.26 6.02 4.51
CA TYR A 31 -7.71 6.11 4.31
C TYR A 31 -8.20 7.54 4.06
N VAL A 32 -7.35 8.39 3.48
CA VAL A 32 -7.73 9.73 3.05
C VAL A 32 -8.59 9.64 1.80
N PHE A 33 -8.23 8.73 0.88
CA PHE A 33 -8.99 8.46 -0.34
C PHE A 33 -9.79 7.18 -0.19
N ASP A 34 -10.97 7.15 -0.79
CA ASP A 34 -11.82 5.96 -0.82
C ASP A 34 -12.32 5.70 -2.25
N SER A 35 -11.43 5.79 -3.21
CA SER A 35 -11.72 5.48 -4.61
C SER A 35 -11.35 4.02 -4.91
N ASP A 36 -11.74 3.53 -6.09
CA ASP A 36 -11.36 2.18 -6.52
C ASP A 36 -9.85 2.02 -6.57
N LYS A 37 -9.16 3.04 -7.01
CA LYS A 37 -7.71 3.04 -7.06
C LYS A 37 -7.12 2.90 -5.65
N ALA A 38 -7.68 3.62 -4.68
CA ALA A 38 -7.25 3.53 -3.29
C ALA A 38 -7.47 2.14 -2.72
N LYS A 39 -8.58 1.51 -3.06
CA LYS A 39 -8.87 0.15 -2.63
C LYS A 39 -7.87 -0.83 -3.20
N LYS A 40 -7.47 -0.69 -4.46
CA LYS A 40 -6.45 -1.52 -5.08
C LYS A 40 -5.10 -1.34 -4.40
N ILE A 41 -4.75 -0.11 -4.07
CA ILE A 41 -3.50 0.19 -3.37
C ILE A 41 -3.48 -0.50 -2.01
N ARG A 42 -4.56 -0.39 -1.25
CA ARG A 42 -4.64 -1.02 0.07
C ARG A 42 -4.59 -2.54 -0.02
N LYS A 43 -5.26 -3.11 -1.01
CA LYS A 43 -5.24 -4.55 -1.23
C LYS A 43 -3.82 -5.03 -1.53
N ARG A 44 -3.11 -4.32 -2.40
CA ARG A 44 -1.74 -4.68 -2.75
C ARG A 44 -0.80 -4.55 -1.54
N ALA A 45 -1.00 -3.52 -0.74
CA ALA A 45 -0.21 -3.35 0.47
C ALA A 45 -0.39 -4.51 1.45
N LYS A 46 -1.61 -4.98 1.62
CA LYS A 46 -1.89 -6.13 2.49
C LYS A 46 -1.22 -7.38 1.95
N GLU A 47 -1.25 -7.60 0.64
CA GLU A 47 -0.58 -8.76 0.03
C GLU A 47 0.92 -8.73 0.31
N LEU A 48 1.55 -7.58 0.16
CA LEU A 48 2.98 -7.43 0.41
C LEU A 48 3.32 -7.67 1.88
N LEU A 49 2.48 -7.19 2.79
CA LEU A 49 2.67 -7.44 4.22
C LEU A 49 2.56 -8.92 4.55
N GLU A 50 1.62 -9.62 3.94
CA GLU A 50 1.48 -11.06 4.15
C GLU A 50 2.70 -11.82 3.65
N GLN A 51 3.22 -11.43 2.48
CA GLN A 51 4.43 -12.04 1.94
C GLN A 51 5.63 -11.83 2.86
N GLU A 52 5.76 -10.63 3.42
CA GLU A 52 6.83 -10.33 4.34
C GLU A 52 6.71 -11.15 5.63
N ALA A 53 5.51 -11.28 6.15
CA ALA A 53 5.26 -12.08 7.35
C ALA A 53 5.64 -13.54 7.13
N LYS A 54 5.39 -14.08 5.94
CA LYS A 54 5.73 -15.46 5.60
C LYS A 54 7.23 -15.68 5.48
N LYS A 55 7.99 -14.64 5.20
CA LYS A 55 9.45 -14.75 5.07
C LYS A 55 10.18 -14.76 6.40
N ILE A 56 9.50 -14.46 7.47
CA ILE A 56 10.10 -14.36 8.81
C ILE A 56 10.05 -15.67 9.58
N ILE A 57 9.84 -16.75 8.93
CA ILE A 57 9.81 -18.05 9.59
C ILE A 57 11.22 -18.63 9.75
#